data_beb42783a35f4802c85c8eb1a5a05b58
#
_entry.id   beb42783a35f4802c85c8eb1a5a05b58
#
_cell.length_a   1.000
_cell.length_b   1.000
_cell.length_c   1.000
_cell.angle_alpha   90.00
_cell.angle_beta   90.00
_cell.angle_gamma   90.00
#
_symmetry.space_group_name_H-M   'P 1'
#
loop_
_entity.id
_entity.type
_entity.pdbx_description
1 polymer ?
#
loop_
_entity_poly.entity_id
_entity_poly.type
_entity_poly.pdbx_seq_one_letter_code
_entity_poly.pdbx_strand_id
1 'polypeptide(L)'
;MTDSVLLIHDDPGVLRTIGGRFEQAGCEVLRELNGEAGLATLDRARPDVVCLAMHLAEASPELVRRLSGFEAQVIAFGDRPDPAAGAVVLRAGASRVADTGADAELLLTLAQRGATEGRGRRVADALVRAGAPPLGVDALGSSTAMRQLAHQMGLLAQSERTTLLLTGETGVGKAWAARTIHDQSPRAAKPFFEIRLGGRNPTYLESIIFGHEKGAFVEAGTRRRGLLELADGGTLLLREIADLPAELQPKLLRVLETRSFRRLGGDQDITVDTRLMVSTRRDLSALVEAEKFRQDLFYRLSVMPFALPPLRERTPEDRHALLTAIHAALKPTYPDGPQAISVEAVDRFLTYGWPGNVLEMESVLERSMIVARGQVTINVEHLPGEFRARPGLGDRRHTPMSLDDLEHQHIERTLRYHGGNRTRAARELGISRATLINKIKLYVITD
;
A
#
# COMPACT_ATOMS: atom_id res chain seq x y z
N MET A 1 3.18 6.29 -20.19
CA MET A 1 2.02 7.09 -19.77
C MET A 1 2.20 8.45 -20.41
N THR A 2 1.21 8.94 -21.13
CA THR A 2 1.21 10.22 -21.83
C THR A 2 0.99 11.34 -20.82
N ASP A 3 1.77 12.43 -20.89
CA ASP A 3 1.61 13.60 -20.02
C ASP A 3 0.32 14.33 -20.38
N SER A 4 -0.55 14.61 -19.39
CA SER A 4 -1.78 15.38 -19.63
C SER A 4 -1.63 16.81 -19.15
N VAL A 5 -1.91 17.77 -20.06
CA VAL A 5 -1.71 19.19 -19.84
C VAL A 5 -3.01 19.95 -20.11
N LEU A 6 -3.44 20.77 -19.16
CA LEU A 6 -4.54 21.71 -19.33
C LEU A 6 -3.98 23.09 -19.69
N LEU A 7 -4.31 23.59 -20.88
CA LEU A 7 -3.99 24.94 -21.34
C LEU A 7 -5.21 25.85 -21.13
N ILE A 8 -5.03 26.96 -20.41
CA ILE A 8 -6.07 27.98 -20.20
C ILE A 8 -5.59 29.30 -20.75
N HIS A 9 -6.25 29.76 -21.80
CA HIS A 9 -5.96 31.06 -22.46
C HIS A 9 -7.21 31.57 -23.19
N ASP A 10 -7.48 32.86 -23.15
CA ASP A 10 -8.64 33.49 -23.78
C ASP A 10 -8.54 33.61 -25.32
N ASP A 11 -7.31 33.52 -25.89
CA ASP A 11 -7.09 33.50 -27.35
C ASP A 11 -7.07 32.05 -27.89
N PRO A 12 -8.06 31.67 -28.75
CA PRO A 12 -8.08 30.36 -29.39
C PRO A 12 -6.90 30.09 -30.33
N GLY A 13 -6.25 31.17 -30.87
CA GLY A 13 -5.07 31.05 -31.73
C GLY A 13 -3.86 30.56 -30.95
N VAL A 14 -3.65 31.12 -29.76
CA VAL A 14 -2.58 30.71 -28.83
C VAL A 14 -2.80 29.29 -28.38
N LEU A 15 -4.02 28.92 -28.00
CA LEU A 15 -4.37 27.54 -27.61
C LEU A 15 -4.08 26.51 -28.71
N ARG A 16 -4.37 26.85 -29.96
CA ARG A 16 -4.07 25.97 -31.13
C ARG A 16 -2.57 25.84 -31.34
N THR A 17 -1.84 26.94 -31.31
CA THR A 17 -0.40 26.97 -31.59
C THR A 17 0.40 26.23 -30.51
N ILE A 18 0.18 26.57 -29.24
CA ILE A 18 0.87 25.94 -28.11
C ILE A 18 0.40 24.48 -27.97
N GLY A 19 -0.91 24.23 -28.00
CA GLY A 19 -1.46 22.89 -27.87
C GLY A 19 -0.99 21.93 -28.96
N GLY A 20 -0.89 22.40 -30.23
CA GLY A 20 -0.37 21.59 -31.31
C GLY A 20 1.10 21.17 -31.12
N ARG A 21 1.95 22.01 -30.52
CA ARG A 21 3.32 21.61 -30.13
C ARG A 21 3.38 20.59 -29.01
N PHE A 22 2.51 20.71 -28.01
CA PHE A 22 2.41 19.73 -26.93
C PHE A 22 1.93 18.38 -27.45
N GLU A 23 0.95 18.36 -28.37
CA GLU A 23 0.48 17.12 -29.02
C GLU A 23 1.59 16.46 -29.87
N GLN A 24 2.35 17.26 -30.63
CA GLN A 24 3.51 16.74 -31.37
C GLN A 24 4.58 16.14 -30.47
N ALA A 25 4.71 16.64 -29.25
CA ALA A 25 5.61 16.11 -28.23
C ALA A 25 5.02 14.90 -27.47
N GLY A 26 3.83 14.43 -27.85
CA GLY A 26 3.18 13.25 -27.27
C GLY A 26 2.39 13.52 -25.99
N CYS A 27 2.03 14.79 -25.69
CA CYS A 27 1.17 15.11 -24.56
C CYS A 27 -0.32 15.03 -24.93
N GLU A 28 -1.16 14.64 -23.98
CA GLU A 28 -2.61 14.82 -24.07
C GLU A 28 -2.97 16.25 -23.65
N VAL A 29 -3.62 17.03 -24.54
CA VAL A 29 -3.85 18.45 -24.32
C VAL A 29 -5.34 18.77 -24.19
N LEU A 30 -5.72 19.28 -23.01
CA LEU A 30 -7.03 19.87 -22.74
C LEU A 30 -6.94 21.38 -22.91
N ARG A 31 -7.94 22.01 -23.53
CA ARG A 31 -7.93 23.44 -23.88
C ARG A 31 -9.18 24.12 -23.35
N GLU A 32 -9.01 25.20 -22.60
CA GLU A 32 -10.10 26.00 -22.07
C GLU A 32 -9.88 27.48 -22.29
N LEU A 33 -10.95 28.18 -22.60
CA LEU A 33 -10.90 29.63 -22.97
C LEU A 33 -10.96 30.56 -21.76
N ASN A 34 -11.33 30.05 -20.59
CA ASN A 34 -11.41 30.86 -19.38
C ASN A 34 -11.15 30.04 -18.12
N GLY A 35 -10.94 30.73 -16.99
CA GLY A 35 -10.58 30.10 -15.74
C GLY A 35 -11.66 29.20 -15.13
N GLU A 36 -12.95 29.55 -15.28
CA GLU A 36 -14.04 28.74 -14.71
C GLU A 36 -14.22 27.42 -15.47
N ALA A 37 -14.14 27.44 -16.81
CA ALA A 37 -14.12 26.22 -17.61
C ALA A 37 -12.88 25.38 -17.29
N GLY A 38 -11.73 26.03 -17.09
CA GLY A 38 -10.49 25.38 -16.66
C GLY A 38 -10.63 24.66 -15.31
N LEU A 39 -11.29 25.26 -14.32
CA LEU A 39 -11.58 24.64 -13.04
C LEU A 39 -12.50 23.42 -13.18
N ALA A 40 -13.56 23.51 -13.98
CA ALA A 40 -14.48 22.40 -14.23
C ALA A 40 -13.75 21.22 -14.92
N THR A 41 -12.88 21.51 -15.88
CA THR A 41 -12.06 20.51 -16.58
C THR A 41 -11.00 19.91 -15.66
N LEU A 42 -10.38 20.71 -14.80
CA LEU A 42 -9.41 20.25 -13.80
C LEU A 42 -10.05 19.23 -12.83
N ASP A 43 -11.26 19.51 -12.34
CA ASP A 43 -11.97 18.62 -11.44
C ASP A 43 -12.34 17.28 -12.11
N ARG A 44 -12.79 17.33 -13.37
CA ARG A 44 -13.21 16.14 -14.13
C ARG A 44 -12.03 15.31 -14.65
N ALA A 45 -11.03 15.93 -15.24
CA ALA A 45 -9.98 15.26 -16.01
C ALA A 45 -8.66 15.08 -15.22
N ARG A 46 -8.46 15.87 -14.16
CA ARG A 46 -7.26 15.85 -13.29
C ARG A 46 -5.93 15.81 -14.05
N PRO A 47 -5.66 16.79 -14.91
CA PRO A 47 -4.43 16.84 -15.69
C PRO A 47 -3.17 16.91 -14.81
N ASP A 48 -2.02 16.52 -15.36
CA ASP A 48 -0.75 16.51 -14.65
C ASP A 48 -0.24 17.93 -14.38
N VAL A 49 -0.48 18.86 -15.33
CA VAL A 49 -0.05 20.24 -15.28
C VAL A 49 -1.15 21.16 -15.82
N VAL A 50 -1.24 22.34 -15.23
CA VAL A 50 -2.08 23.44 -15.72
C VAL A 50 -1.15 24.56 -16.20
N CYS A 51 -1.23 24.92 -17.47
CA CYS A 51 -0.61 26.09 -18.02
C CYS A 51 -1.67 27.21 -18.15
N LEU A 52 -1.54 28.26 -17.33
CA LEU A 52 -2.48 29.38 -17.24
C LEU A 52 -1.85 30.63 -17.83
N ALA A 53 -2.57 31.31 -18.71
CA ALA A 53 -2.11 32.61 -19.25
C ALA A 53 -1.86 33.63 -18.14
N MET A 54 -0.73 34.36 -18.21
CA MET A 54 -0.27 35.26 -17.16
C MET A 54 -1.28 36.36 -16.85
N HIS A 55 -1.87 36.99 -17.87
CA HIS A 55 -2.89 38.02 -17.66
C HIS A 55 -4.15 37.53 -16.96
N LEU A 56 -4.54 36.24 -17.15
CA LEU A 56 -5.64 35.63 -16.41
C LEU A 56 -5.26 35.33 -14.93
N ALA A 57 -3.99 34.94 -14.70
CA ALA A 57 -3.44 34.72 -13.38
C ALA A 57 -3.32 36.03 -12.58
N GLU A 58 -2.90 37.11 -13.22
CA GLU A 58 -2.82 38.47 -12.64
C GLU A 58 -4.20 39.04 -12.32
N ALA A 59 -5.17 38.89 -13.25
CA ALA A 59 -6.53 39.36 -13.05
C ALA A 59 -7.26 38.66 -11.88
N SER A 60 -6.90 37.41 -11.60
CA SER A 60 -7.53 36.61 -10.53
C SER A 60 -6.53 35.71 -9.78
N PRO A 61 -5.82 36.26 -8.76
CA PRO A 61 -4.99 35.46 -7.88
C PRO A 61 -5.79 34.34 -7.14
N GLU A 62 -7.11 34.53 -6.96
CA GLU A 62 -8.01 33.53 -6.40
C GLU A 62 -8.18 32.33 -7.32
N LEU A 63 -8.24 32.53 -8.63
CA LEU A 63 -8.23 31.45 -9.61
C LEU A 63 -6.98 30.60 -9.48
N VAL A 64 -5.81 31.24 -9.33
CA VAL A 64 -4.53 30.53 -9.13
C VAL A 64 -4.57 29.67 -7.85
N ARG A 65 -5.09 30.20 -6.74
CA ARG A 65 -5.25 29.43 -5.49
C ARG A 65 -6.18 28.24 -5.67
N ARG A 66 -7.32 28.42 -6.33
CA ARG A 66 -8.27 27.33 -6.60
C ARG A 66 -7.65 26.26 -7.50
N LEU A 67 -6.96 26.64 -8.58
CA LEU A 67 -6.26 25.70 -9.46
C LEU A 67 -5.15 24.93 -8.72
N SER A 68 -4.38 25.61 -7.87
CA SER A 68 -3.30 24.99 -7.07
C SER A 68 -3.82 24.06 -5.96
N GLY A 69 -5.06 24.27 -5.50
CA GLY A 69 -5.71 23.43 -4.49
C GLY A 69 -6.03 22.00 -4.96
N PHE A 70 -6.03 21.76 -6.28
CA PHE A 70 -6.26 20.43 -6.87
C PHE A 70 -5.00 19.57 -7.04
N GLU A 71 -3.88 19.95 -6.42
CA GLU A 71 -2.59 19.23 -6.51
C GLU A 71 -1.93 19.22 -7.90
N ALA A 72 -2.48 19.97 -8.84
CA ALA A 72 -1.88 20.17 -10.14
C ALA A 72 -0.75 21.22 -10.07
N GLN A 73 0.31 21.00 -10.84
CA GLN A 73 1.36 22.02 -11.00
C GLN A 73 0.82 23.14 -11.88
N VAL A 74 0.70 24.36 -11.34
CA VAL A 74 0.24 25.52 -12.08
C VAL A 74 1.44 26.30 -12.59
N ILE A 75 1.57 26.44 -13.90
CA ILE A 75 2.59 27.24 -14.58
C ILE A 75 1.89 28.45 -15.22
N ALA A 76 2.15 29.65 -14.73
CA ALA A 76 1.69 30.86 -15.39
C ALA A 76 2.64 31.21 -16.55
N PHE A 77 2.11 31.49 -17.74
CA PHE A 77 2.93 31.81 -18.91
C PHE A 77 2.45 33.07 -19.63
N GLY A 78 3.39 33.84 -20.17
CA GLY A 78 3.09 35.07 -20.89
C GLY A 78 4.33 35.62 -21.58
N ASP A 79 4.14 36.68 -22.43
CA ASP A 79 5.24 37.41 -23.04
C ASP A 79 5.74 38.48 -22.06
N ARG A 80 7.01 38.37 -21.66
CA ARG A 80 7.69 39.30 -20.74
C ARG A 80 6.89 39.65 -19.49
N PRO A 81 6.55 38.67 -18.64
CA PRO A 81 5.74 38.91 -17.45
C PRO A 81 6.45 39.92 -16.51
N ASP A 82 5.69 40.89 -15.99
CA ASP A 82 6.21 41.81 -14.99
C ASP A 82 6.68 41.06 -13.75
N PRO A 83 7.92 41.26 -13.28
CA PRO A 83 8.43 40.59 -12.09
C PRO A 83 7.57 40.79 -10.82
N ALA A 84 6.94 41.96 -10.67
CA ALA A 84 6.07 42.22 -9.52
C ALA A 84 4.77 41.41 -9.62
N ALA A 85 4.14 41.33 -10.77
CA ALA A 85 2.99 40.49 -11.05
C ALA A 85 3.32 39.01 -10.92
N GLY A 86 4.48 38.58 -11.44
CA GLY A 86 4.99 37.24 -11.28
C GLY A 86 5.12 36.82 -9.80
N ALA A 87 5.62 37.73 -8.94
CA ALA A 87 5.72 37.49 -7.52
C ALA A 87 4.34 37.33 -6.81
N VAL A 88 3.31 38.02 -7.28
CA VAL A 88 1.91 37.87 -6.79
C VAL A 88 1.36 36.53 -7.18
N VAL A 89 1.52 36.12 -8.42
CA VAL A 89 1.03 34.82 -8.94
C VAL A 89 1.72 33.63 -8.25
N LEU A 90 3.04 33.74 -8.03
CA LEU A 90 3.77 32.72 -7.24
C LEU A 90 3.28 32.62 -5.80
N ARG A 91 3.01 33.76 -5.13
CA ARG A 91 2.43 33.78 -3.77
C ARG A 91 1.00 33.25 -3.73
N ALA A 92 0.27 33.36 -4.83
CA ALA A 92 -1.06 32.78 -4.96
C ALA A 92 -1.07 31.24 -5.13
N GLY A 93 0.10 30.63 -5.38
CA GLY A 93 0.24 29.16 -5.43
C GLY A 93 0.71 28.63 -6.78
N ALA A 94 1.00 29.47 -7.79
CA ALA A 94 1.63 29.00 -9.01
C ALA A 94 3.03 28.42 -8.70
N SER A 95 3.34 27.30 -9.34
CA SER A 95 4.64 26.64 -9.16
C SER A 95 5.76 27.38 -9.87
N ARG A 96 5.43 28.01 -11.01
CA ARG A 96 6.39 28.70 -11.87
C ARG A 96 5.69 29.81 -12.68
N VAL A 97 6.51 30.80 -13.09
CA VAL A 97 6.15 31.80 -14.09
C VAL A 97 7.11 31.62 -15.24
N ALA A 98 6.60 31.46 -16.46
CA ALA A 98 7.37 31.25 -17.69
C ALA A 98 7.23 32.45 -18.64
N ASP A 99 8.35 32.98 -19.09
CA ASP A 99 8.39 33.91 -20.21
C ASP A 99 8.34 33.12 -21.51
N THR A 100 7.24 33.25 -22.25
CA THR A 100 7.01 32.53 -23.51
C THR A 100 7.20 33.40 -24.74
N GLY A 101 7.74 34.62 -24.58
CA GLY A 101 7.84 35.63 -25.63
C GLY A 101 8.66 35.24 -26.85
N ALA A 102 9.41 34.15 -26.84
CA ALA A 102 10.10 33.60 -28.00
C ALA A 102 10.10 32.07 -28.06
N ASP A 103 9.68 31.34 -27.01
CA ASP A 103 10.03 29.90 -26.92
C ASP A 103 8.94 29.03 -26.27
N ALA A 104 7.99 28.54 -27.10
CA ALA A 104 7.04 27.51 -26.66
C ALA A 104 7.73 26.21 -26.29
N GLU A 105 9.01 26.00 -26.63
CA GLU A 105 9.81 24.85 -26.17
C GLU A 105 10.15 24.97 -24.69
N LEU A 106 10.39 26.18 -24.20
CA LEU A 106 10.59 26.40 -22.77
C LEU A 106 9.34 26.01 -21.97
N LEU A 107 8.15 26.46 -22.43
CA LEU A 107 6.88 26.07 -21.75
C LEU A 107 6.66 24.57 -21.81
N LEU A 108 6.93 23.93 -22.94
CA LEU A 108 6.84 22.47 -23.09
C LEU A 108 7.78 21.74 -22.10
N THR A 109 9.05 22.18 -22.04
CA THR A 109 10.04 21.60 -21.12
C THR A 109 9.61 21.74 -19.65
N LEU A 110 9.11 22.95 -19.29
CA LEU A 110 8.62 23.23 -17.94
C LEU A 110 7.35 22.42 -17.61
N ALA A 111 6.45 22.23 -18.58
CA ALA A 111 5.23 21.44 -18.39
C ALA A 111 5.55 19.94 -18.24
N GLN A 112 6.42 19.39 -19.09
CA GLN A 112 6.86 17.97 -18.95
C GLN A 112 7.57 17.72 -17.61
N ARG A 113 8.39 18.67 -17.18
CA ARG A 113 9.04 18.63 -15.86
C ARG A 113 8.02 18.73 -14.73
N GLY A 114 7.05 19.65 -14.84
CA GLY A 114 5.94 19.80 -13.91
C GLY A 114 5.05 18.57 -13.85
N ALA A 115 4.77 17.92 -14.99
CA ALA A 115 4.02 16.67 -15.07
C ALA A 115 4.73 15.53 -14.34
N THR A 116 6.05 15.42 -14.51
CA THR A 116 6.87 14.41 -13.80
C THR A 116 6.90 14.68 -12.28
N GLU A 117 7.08 15.95 -11.88
CA GLU A 117 7.04 16.36 -10.47
C GLU A 117 5.64 16.20 -9.86
N GLY A 118 4.56 16.53 -10.60
CA GLY A 118 3.17 16.41 -10.20
C GLY A 118 2.75 14.95 -10.03
N ARG A 119 3.15 14.06 -10.96
CA ARG A 119 2.96 12.61 -10.80
C ARG A 119 3.71 12.04 -9.60
N GLY A 120 4.94 12.49 -9.38
CA GLY A 120 5.70 12.13 -8.19
C GLY A 120 5.00 12.52 -6.89
N ARG A 121 4.37 13.71 -6.84
CA ARG A 121 3.53 14.15 -5.71
C ARG A 121 2.27 13.32 -5.61
N ARG A 122 1.49 13.13 -6.67
CA ARG A 122 0.25 12.33 -6.65
C ARG A 122 0.51 10.87 -6.28
N VAL A 123 1.60 10.28 -6.75
CA VAL A 123 2.01 8.94 -6.33
C VAL A 123 2.41 8.93 -4.84
N ALA A 124 3.09 9.95 -4.35
CA ALA A 124 3.38 10.09 -2.92
C ALA A 124 2.10 10.31 -2.11
N ASP A 125 1.18 11.18 -2.58
CA ASP A 125 -0.09 11.49 -1.91
C ASP A 125 -1.12 10.35 -2.04
N ALA A 126 -1.15 9.63 -3.16
CA ALA A 126 -1.93 8.40 -3.32
C ALA A 126 -1.38 7.26 -2.44
N LEU A 127 -0.06 7.19 -2.24
CA LEU A 127 0.57 6.30 -1.25
C LEU A 127 0.24 6.72 0.20
N VAL A 128 -0.07 8.01 0.41
CA VAL A 128 -0.48 8.60 1.70
C VAL A 128 -1.99 8.46 1.93
N ARG A 129 -2.82 8.54 0.88
CA ARG A 129 -4.30 8.55 0.96
C ARG A 129 -4.98 7.22 0.68
N ALA A 130 -4.27 6.19 0.18
CA ALA A 130 -4.85 4.88 -0.12
C ALA A 130 -5.07 4.04 1.15
N GLY A 131 -5.84 4.59 2.09
CA GLY A 131 -6.48 3.83 3.14
C GLY A 131 -7.97 4.06 3.01
N ALA A 132 -8.74 3.05 2.58
CA ALA A 132 -10.15 2.95 2.94
C ALA A 132 -10.28 3.26 4.44
N PRO A 133 -11.39 3.86 4.91
CA PRO A 133 -11.57 4.09 6.35
C PRO A 133 -11.24 2.78 7.06
N PRO A 134 -10.33 2.82 8.05
CA PRO A 134 -9.82 1.59 8.64
C PRO A 134 -11.00 0.82 9.20
N LEU A 135 -11.10 -0.46 8.82
CA LEU A 135 -12.03 -1.39 9.47
C LEU A 135 -11.84 -1.23 10.98
N GLY A 136 -12.91 -1.10 11.75
CA GLY A 136 -12.81 -1.01 13.21
C GLY A 136 -12.10 -2.24 13.77
N VAL A 137 -11.58 -2.15 14.98
CA VAL A 137 -10.91 -3.27 15.67
C VAL A 137 -11.84 -4.49 15.80
N ASP A 138 -13.15 -4.27 15.85
CA ASP A 138 -14.19 -5.29 15.87
C ASP A 138 -14.15 -6.20 14.63
N ALA A 139 -13.60 -5.74 13.51
CA ALA A 139 -13.38 -6.55 12.32
C ALA A 139 -12.36 -7.70 12.51
N LEU A 140 -11.54 -7.65 13.56
CA LEU A 140 -10.65 -8.77 13.91
C LEU A 140 -11.44 -10.03 14.29
N GLY A 141 -12.60 -9.85 14.92
CA GLY A 141 -13.42 -10.94 15.44
C GLY A 141 -13.46 -10.99 16.97
N SER A 142 -14.18 -11.97 17.50
CA SER A 142 -14.49 -12.10 18.93
C SER A 142 -13.79 -13.26 19.63
N SER A 143 -12.95 -14.05 18.96
CA SER A 143 -12.20 -15.14 19.60
C SER A 143 -11.22 -14.59 20.66
N THR A 144 -10.82 -15.46 21.56
CA THR A 144 -9.85 -15.09 22.61
C THR A 144 -8.54 -14.58 22.01
N ALA A 145 -8.07 -15.21 20.93
CA ALA A 145 -6.85 -14.79 20.23
C ALA A 145 -6.99 -13.40 19.62
N MET A 146 -8.11 -13.10 18.97
CA MET A 146 -8.35 -11.80 18.36
C MET A 146 -8.58 -10.70 19.40
N ARG A 147 -9.24 -10.99 20.52
CA ARG A 147 -9.35 -10.06 21.65
C ARG A 147 -7.99 -9.74 22.28
N GLN A 148 -7.13 -10.75 22.45
CA GLN A 148 -5.75 -10.52 22.92
C GLN A 148 -4.95 -9.65 21.96
N LEU A 149 -5.08 -9.91 20.66
CA LEU A 149 -4.45 -9.10 19.62
C LEU A 149 -4.94 -7.64 19.69
N ALA A 150 -6.25 -7.43 19.77
CA ALA A 150 -6.85 -6.09 19.91
C ALA A 150 -6.37 -5.39 21.19
N HIS A 151 -6.30 -6.09 22.31
CA HIS A 151 -5.76 -5.56 23.56
C HIS A 151 -4.28 -5.14 23.43
N GLN A 152 -3.45 -5.99 22.80
CA GLN A 152 -2.05 -5.65 22.51
C GLN A 152 -1.93 -4.41 21.63
N MET A 153 -2.77 -4.27 20.58
CA MET A 153 -2.80 -3.06 19.76
C MET A 153 -3.09 -1.80 20.60
N GLY A 154 -4.04 -1.88 21.53
CA GLY A 154 -4.36 -0.78 22.46
C GLY A 154 -3.18 -0.41 23.36
N LEU A 155 -2.45 -1.39 23.90
CA LEU A 155 -1.24 -1.15 24.69
C LEU A 155 -0.12 -0.51 23.86
N LEU A 156 0.10 -1.01 22.63
CA LEU A 156 1.07 -0.45 21.69
C LEU A 156 0.71 0.97 21.25
N ALA A 157 -0.58 1.31 21.17
CA ALA A 157 -1.03 2.65 20.85
C ALA A 157 -0.61 3.67 21.90
N GLN A 158 -0.60 3.31 23.19
CA GLN A 158 -0.19 4.21 24.28
C GLN A 158 1.32 4.54 24.27
N SER A 159 2.15 3.74 23.58
CA SER A 159 3.58 4.00 23.48
C SER A 159 3.86 5.00 22.35
N GLU A 160 4.20 6.24 22.71
CA GLU A 160 4.42 7.32 21.75
C GLU A 160 5.71 7.19 20.92
N ARG A 161 6.73 6.53 21.47
CA ARG A 161 8.12 6.62 20.97
C ARG A 161 8.75 5.28 20.60
N THR A 162 8.11 4.19 20.99
CA THR A 162 8.66 2.86 20.76
C THR A 162 8.48 2.44 19.30
N THR A 163 9.57 1.96 18.70
CA THR A 163 9.56 1.36 17.37
C THR A 163 8.75 0.08 17.42
N LEU A 164 7.84 -0.09 16.46
CA LEU A 164 6.97 -1.25 16.33
C LEU A 164 7.36 -2.07 15.10
N LEU A 165 7.63 -3.36 15.30
CA LEU A 165 7.89 -4.32 14.22
C LEU A 165 6.65 -5.19 13.98
N LEU A 166 5.94 -4.96 12.88
CA LEU A 166 4.79 -5.78 12.46
C LEU A 166 5.27 -6.92 11.55
N THR A 167 4.98 -8.15 11.97
CA THR A 167 5.34 -9.35 11.21
C THR A 167 4.09 -10.11 10.77
N GLY A 168 4.21 -10.92 9.72
CA GLY A 168 3.14 -11.75 9.21
C GLY A 168 3.15 -11.83 7.69
N GLU A 169 2.36 -12.74 7.14
CA GLU A 169 2.26 -13.00 5.71
C GLU A 169 1.78 -11.79 4.90
N THR A 170 1.96 -11.87 3.58
CA THR A 170 1.39 -10.87 2.66
C THR A 170 -0.13 -10.87 2.81
N GLY A 171 -0.72 -9.66 2.85
CA GLY A 171 -2.18 -9.53 2.89
C GLY A 171 -2.86 -9.72 4.25
N VAL A 172 -2.12 -10.01 5.35
CA VAL A 172 -2.74 -10.23 6.69
C VAL A 172 -3.28 -8.97 7.36
N GLY A 173 -2.99 -7.76 6.82
CA GLY A 173 -3.46 -6.50 7.38
C GLY A 173 -2.42 -5.71 8.18
N LYS A 174 -1.09 -5.89 7.96
CA LYS A 174 -0.02 -5.16 8.68
C LYS A 174 -0.16 -3.63 8.61
N ALA A 175 -0.48 -3.09 7.43
CA ALA A 175 -0.66 -1.65 7.26
C ALA A 175 -1.93 -1.15 7.97
N TRP A 176 -3.02 -1.93 7.93
CA TRP A 176 -4.22 -1.67 8.70
C TRP A 176 -3.94 -1.62 10.20
N ALA A 177 -3.23 -2.61 10.73
CA ALA A 177 -2.86 -2.65 12.15
C ALA A 177 -2.00 -1.43 12.55
N ALA A 178 -1.02 -1.05 11.73
CA ALA A 178 -0.21 0.15 11.97
C ALA A 178 -1.06 1.43 12.01
N ARG A 179 -1.99 1.56 11.06
CA ARG A 179 -2.91 2.70 11.00
C ARG A 179 -3.84 2.74 12.21
N THR A 180 -4.43 1.61 12.57
CA THR A 180 -5.31 1.50 13.75
C THR A 180 -4.56 1.84 15.05
N ILE A 181 -3.31 1.37 15.21
CA ILE A 181 -2.47 1.72 16.36
C ILE A 181 -2.16 3.22 16.39
N HIS A 182 -1.92 3.84 15.22
CA HIS A 182 -1.73 5.29 15.15
C HIS A 182 -3.01 6.05 15.53
N ASP A 183 -4.16 5.68 14.96
CA ASP A 183 -5.45 6.34 15.19
C ASP A 183 -5.93 6.23 16.65
N GLN A 184 -5.47 5.21 17.39
CA GLN A 184 -5.73 5.04 18.84
C GLN A 184 -4.63 5.65 19.73
N SER A 185 -3.60 6.26 19.16
CA SER A 185 -2.47 6.81 19.90
C SER A 185 -2.66 8.30 20.22
N PRO A 186 -1.85 8.87 21.14
CA PRO A 186 -1.80 10.31 21.37
C PRO A 186 -1.44 11.12 20.11
N ARG A 187 -0.88 10.46 19.09
CA ARG A 187 -0.52 11.06 17.80
C ARG A 187 -1.63 10.93 16.73
N ALA A 188 -2.85 10.50 17.06
CA ALA A 188 -3.95 10.28 16.13
C ALA A 188 -4.29 11.50 15.25
N ALA A 189 -4.17 12.72 15.80
CA ALA A 189 -4.38 13.96 15.05
C ALA A 189 -3.15 14.45 14.25
N LYS A 190 -2.04 13.71 14.30
CA LYS A 190 -0.78 14.04 13.63
C LYS A 190 -0.64 13.27 12.32
N PRO A 191 0.29 13.67 11.43
CA PRO A 191 0.47 12.97 10.16
C PRO A 191 0.80 11.49 10.32
N PHE A 192 0.21 10.65 9.47
CA PHE A 192 0.59 9.27 9.27
C PHE A 192 1.01 9.07 7.82
N PHE A 193 2.26 8.71 7.61
CA PHE A 193 2.80 8.40 6.29
C PHE A 193 3.19 6.93 6.21
N GLU A 194 3.04 6.35 5.02
CA GLU A 194 3.54 5.01 4.74
C GLU A 194 4.32 4.97 3.44
N ILE A 195 5.33 4.12 3.37
CA ILE A 195 6.09 3.84 2.15
C ILE A 195 6.44 2.37 2.06
N ARG A 196 6.28 1.79 0.86
CA ARG A 196 6.78 0.45 0.54
C ARG A 196 8.18 0.53 -0.02
N LEU A 197 9.13 -0.22 0.57
CA LEU A 197 10.55 -0.15 0.24
C LEU A 197 10.92 -1.02 -0.97
N GLY A 198 10.25 -2.14 -1.19
CA GLY A 198 10.60 -3.10 -2.23
C GLY A 198 10.46 -2.57 -3.66
N GLY A 199 11.38 -3.00 -4.54
CA GLY A 199 11.34 -2.74 -5.98
C GLY A 199 11.70 -1.31 -6.41
N ARG A 200 12.38 -0.53 -5.56
CA ARG A 200 12.76 0.87 -5.84
C ARG A 200 14.28 1.05 -5.86
N ASN A 201 14.75 2.03 -6.64
CA ASN A 201 16.15 2.43 -6.67
C ASN A 201 16.57 3.00 -5.30
N PRO A 202 17.76 2.63 -4.76
CA PRO A 202 18.26 3.11 -3.47
C PRO A 202 18.30 4.62 -3.33
N THR A 203 18.86 5.33 -4.31
CA THR A 203 18.93 6.81 -4.32
C THR A 203 17.55 7.46 -4.26
N TYR A 204 16.57 6.87 -4.96
CA TYR A 204 15.19 7.33 -4.93
C TYR A 204 14.54 7.11 -3.55
N LEU A 205 14.77 5.94 -2.92
CA LEU A 205 14.31 5.66 -1.56
C LEU A 205 14.94 6.61 -0.55
N GLU A 206 16.24 6.85 -0.67
CA GLU A 206 16.95 7.80 0.19
C GLU A 206 16.36 9.20 0.08
N SER A 207 16.17 9.67 -1.14
CA SER A 207 15.55 10.98 -1.41
C SER A 207 14.12 11.10 -0.85
N ILE A 208 13.32 10.01 -0.90
CA ILE A 208 11.95 10.05 -0.34
C ILE A 208 11.97 10.03 1.18
N ILE A 209 12.78 9.17 1.80
CA ILE A 209 12.77 8.97 3.26
C ILE A 209 13.47 10.14 3.96
N PHE A 210 14.67 10.50 3.51
CA PHE A 210 15.53 11.49 4.17
C PHE A 210 15.47 12.89 3.50
N GLY A 211 14.93 12.98 2.27
CA GLY A 211 15.00 14.21 1.50
C GLY A 211 16.34 14.42 0.82
N HIS A 212 16.45 15.48 0.03
CA HIS A 212 17.69 15.86 -0.65
C HIS A 212 17.86 17.36 -0.74
N GLU A 213 19.10 17.80 -0.80
CA GLU A 213 19.47 19.17 -1.13
C GLU A 213 19.56 19.34 -2.67
N LYS A 214 19.50 20.59 -3.15
CA LYS A 214 19.65 20.89 -4.57
C LYS A 214 21.02 20.38 -5.06
N GLY A 215 21.04 19.66 -6.17
CA GLY A 215 22.27 19.12 -6.78
C GLY A 215 22.77 17.80 -6.16
N ALA A 216 22.06 17.19 -5.24
CA ALA A 216 22.46 15.93 -4.60
C ALA A 216 22.63 14.74 -5.56
N PHE A 217 21.89 14.77 -6.68
CA PHE A 217 21.99 13.83 -7.82
C PHE A 217 21.52 14.52 -9.09
N VAL A 218 21.74 13.93 -10.27
CA VAL A 218 21.51 14.55 -11.60
C VAL A 218 20.12 15.19 -11.73
N GLU A 219 19.09 14.58 -11.13
CA GLU A 219 17.70 15.05 -11.21
C GLU A 219 17.27 15.92 -10.01
N ALA A 220 18.17 16.21 -9.07
CA ALA A 220 17.88 17.01 -7.87
C ALA A 220 17.88 18.52 -8.15
N GLY A 221 16.98 18.99 -9.00
CA GLY A 221 16.88 20.42 -9.39
C GLY A 221 16.49 21.37 -8.26
N THR A 222 15.80 20.88 -7.23
CA THR A 222 15.33 21.66 -6.07
C THR A 222 15.54 20.86 -4.78
N ARG A 223 15.63 21.55 -3.65
CA ARG A 223 15.62 20.93 -2.31
C ARG A 223 14.27 20.28 -2.05
N ARG A 224 14.26 19.06 -1.46
CA ARG A 224 13.04 18.35 -1.09
C ARG A 224 13.13 17.84 0.35
N ARG A 225 12.03 18.01 1.12
CA ARG A 225 11.88 17.38 2.43
C ARG A 225 11.58 15.90 2.28
N GLY A 226 12.15 15.07 3.16
CA GLY A 226 11.86 13.65 3.24
C GLY A 226 10.65 13.32 4.09
N LEU A 227 10.18 12.07 4.01
CA LEU A 227 9.04 11.58 4.80
C LEU A 227 9.30 11.68 6.31
N LEU A 228 10.55 11.55 6.77
CA LEU A 228 10.91 11.73 8.18
C LEU A 228 10.63 13.15 8.67
N GLU A 229 10.90 14.18 7.87
CA GLU A 229 10.57 15.56 8.20
C GLU A 229 9.06 15.84 8.11
N LEU A 230 8.39 15.27 7.11
CA LEU A 230 6.96 15.46 6.90
C LEU A 230 6.13 14.76 8.00
N ALA A 231 6.66 13.67 8.55
CA ALA A 231 6.05 12.91 9.64
C ALA A 231 6.43 13.44 11.03
N ASP A 232 7.08 14.60 11.13
CA ASP A 232 7.47 15.14 12.42
C ASP A 232 6.27 15.36 13.36
N GLY A 233 6.39 14.91 14.60
CA GLY A 233 5.30 14.80 15.56
C GLY A 233 4.30 13.67 15.30
N GLY A 234 4.36 13.01 14.15
CA GLY A 234 3.44 11.95 13.71
C GLY A 234 4.07 10.55 13.67
N THR A 235 3.68 9.76 12.66
CA THR A 235 4.10 8.36 12.49
C THR A 235 4.52 8.09 11.04
N LEU A 236 5.60 7.34 10.85
CA LEU A 236 6.06 6.84 9.56
C LEU A 236 6.10 5.31 9.58
N LEU A 237 5.36 4.68 8.67
CA LEU A 237 5.36 3.24 8.44
C LEU A 237 6.27 2.89 7.24
N LEU A 238 7.34 2.14 7.48
CA LEU A 238 8.20 1.57 6.44
C LEU A 238 7.76 0.12 6.17
N ARG A 239 7.14 -0.11 5.01
CA ARG A 239 6.64 -1.45 4.64
C ARG A 239 7.72 -2.25 3.93
N GLU A 240 7.77 -3.54 4.27
CA GLU A 240 8.77 -4.51 3.77
C GLU A 240 10.20 -4.06 4.09
N ILE A 241 10.47 -3.81 5.39
CA ILE A 241 11.78 -3.35 5.88
C ILE A 241 12.94 -4.27 5.49
N ALA A 242 12.66 -5.56 5.28
CA ALA A 242 13.60 -6.54 4.75
C ALA A 242 14.15 -6.21 3.35
N ASP A 243 13.50 -5.30 2.62
CA ASP A 243 13.93 -4.82 1.30
C ASP A 243 14.70 -3.49 1.37
N LEU A 244 15.03 -3.01 2.59
CA LEU A 244 15.83 -1.79 2.77
C LEU A 244 17.25 -2.02 2.24
N PRO A 245 17.73 -1.23 1.28
CA PRO A 245 19.08 -1.32 0.76
C PRO A 245 20.14 -1.24 1.87
N ALA A 246 21.22 -2.04 1.75
CA ALA A 246 22.28 -2.12 2.77
C ALA A 246 22.89 -0.75 3.12
N GLU A 247 23.04 0.13 2.11
CA GLU A 247 23.57 1.49 2.27
C GLU A 247 22.66 2.43 3.07
N LEU A 248 21.33 2.14 3.15
CA LEU A 248 20.37 2.93 3.92
C LEU A 248 20.19 2.43 5.35
N GLN A 249 20.60 1.20 5.64
CA GLN A 249 20.46 0.62 6.99
C GLN A 249 21.21 1.42 8.06
N PRO A 250 22.47 1.88 7.86
CA PRO A 250 23.17 2.73 8.84
C PRO A 250 22.48 4.09 9.04
N LYS A 251 21.88 4.67 7.98
CA LYS A 251 21.17 5.94 8.07
C LYS A 251 19.90 5.81 8.90
N LEU A 252 19.15 4.72 8.70
CA LEU A 252 17.95 4.44 9.49
C LEU A 252 18.31 4.15 10.95
N LEU A 253 19.40 3.40 11.21
CA LEU A 253 19.91 3.16 12.56
C LEU A 253 20.19 4.47 13.29
N ARG A 254 20.89 5.41 12.65
CA ARG A 254 21.16 6.74 13.21
C ARG A 254 19.87 7.46 13.61
N VAL A 255 18.82 7.43 12.78
CA VAL A 255 17.52 8.03 13.13
C VAL A 255 16.92 7.40 14.38
N LEU A 256 17.00 6.08 14.51
CA LEU A 256 16.47 5.34 15.67
C LEU A 256 17.25 5.65 16.96
N GLU A 257 18.53 5.95 16.87
CA GLU A 257 19.39 6.23 18.02
C GLU A 257 19.39 7.69 18.43
N THR A 258 19.59 8.58 17.46
CA THR A 258 19.83 10.00 17.71
C THR A 258 18.66 10.89 17.37
N ARG A 259 17.61 10.36 16.72
CA ARG A 259 16.47 11.11 16.17
C ARG A 259 16.87 12.22 15.22
N SER A 260 18.04 12.07 14.61
CA SER A 260 18.59 13.01 13.66
C SER A 260 19.11 12.29 12.41
N PHE A 261 19.06 13.01 11.30
CA PHE A 261 19.59 12.54 10.03
C PHE A 261 20.06 13.73 9.18
N ARG A 262 20.70 13.44 8.06
CA ARG A 262 21.08 14.42 7.03
C ARG A 262 20.37 14.10 5.73
N ARG A 263 20.00 15.14 5.00
CA ARG A 263 19.49 14.98 3.63
C ARG A 263 20.59 14.47 2.71
N LEU A 264 20.20 13.84 1.64
CA LEU A 264 21.13 13.45 0.58
C LEU A 264 21.81 14.71 0.00
N GLY A 265 23.14 14.74 -0.04
CA GLY A 265 23.94 15.89 -0.45
C GLY A 265 23.98 17.06 0.55
N GLY A 266 23.43 16.90 1.77
CA GLY A 266 23.48 17.91 2.83
C GLY A 266 24.39 17.52 3.99
N ASP A 267 24.87 18.51 4.72
CA ASP A 267 25.74 18.39 5.91
C ASP A 267 25.01 18.75 7.22
N GLN A 268 23.85 19.39 7.13
CA GLN A 268 23.06 19.81 8.28
C GLN A 268 22.34 18.64 8.94
N ASP A 269 22.49 18.49 10.26
CA ASP A 269 21.73 17.54 11.07
C ASP A 269 20.30 18.08 11.31
N ILE A 270 19.30 17.25 11.01
CA ILE A 270 17.88 17.55 11.16
C ILE A 270 17.33 16.63 12.25
N THR A 271 16.77 17.22 13.29
CA THR A 271 16.14 16.47 14.39
C THR A 271 14.65 16.36 14.15
N VAL A 272 14.06 15.17 14.39
CA VAL A 272 12.63 14.88 14.24
C VAL A 272 12.11 14.03 15.38
N ASP A 273 10.85 14.23 15.74
CA ASP A 273 10.11 13.39 16.70
C ASP A 273 9.10 12.51 15.97
N THR A 274 9.58 11.69 15.05
CA THR A 274 8.74 10.76 14.27
C THR A 274 8.70 9.39 14.93
N ARG A 275 7.49 8.85 15.18
CA ARG A 275 7.31 7.46 15.57
C ARG A 275 7.54 6.56 14.37
N LEU A 276 8.50 5.63 14.46
CA LEU A 276 8.75 4.66 13.40
C LEU A 276 7.99 3.35 13.66
N MET A 277 7.25 2.91 12.66
CA MET A 277 6.69 1.58 12.56
C MET A 277 7.27 0.89 11.34
N VAL A 278 7.62 -0.38 11.44
CA VAL A 278 8.14 -1.15 10.32
C VAL A 278 7.34 -2.42 10.12
N SER A 279 7.22 -2.89 8.89
CA SER A 279 6.58 -4.18 8.63
C SER A 279 7.39 -5.07 7.72
N THR A 280 7.29 -6.38 7.91
CA THR A 280 7.95 -7.38 7.07
C THR A 280 7.14 -8.67 7.01
N ARG A 281 7.31 -9.41 5.90
CA ARG A 281 6.85 -10.79 5.74
C ARG A 281 8.00 -11.81 5.89
N ARG A 282 9.24 -11.32 5.83
CA ARG A 282 10.44 -12.16 5.92
C ARG A 282 10.97 -12.18 7.35
N ASP A 283 11.59 -13.27 7.70
CA ASP A 283 12.34 -13.37 8.94
C ASP A 283 13.61 -12.52 8.85
N LEU A 284 13.69 -11.49 9.70
CA LEU A 284 14.85 -10.60 9.75
C LEU A 284 16.05 -11.29 10.41
N SER A 285 15.86 -12.25 11.32
CA SER A 285 16.96 -12.99 11.94
C SER A 285 17.71 -13.83 10.91
N ALA A 286 16.99 -14.52 10.02
CA ALA A 286 17.60 -15.25 8.92
C ALA A 286 18.35 -14.32 7.93
N LEU A 287 17.90 -13.07 7.76
CA LEU A 287 18.62 -12.09 6.93
C LEU A 287 19.87 -11.55 7.62
N VAL A 288 19.88 -11.45 8.95
CA VAL A 288 21.09 -11.12 9.73
C VAL A 288 22.12 -12.23 9.61
N GLU A 289 21.73 -13.50 9.77
CA GLU A 289 22.61 -14.66 9.58
C GLU A 289 23.20 -14.72 8.17
N ALA A 290 22.43 -14.30 7.16
CA ALA A 290 22.85 -14.22 5.76
C ALA A 290 23.63 -12.93 5.43
N GLU A 291 23.98 -12.10 6.39
CA GLU A 291 24.67 -10.80 6.26
C GLU A 291 23.98 -9.78 5.32
N LYS A 292 22.67 -9.96 5.07
CA LYS A 292 21.85 -9.08 4.23
C LYS A 292 21.14 -7.98 5.02
N PHE A 293 21.12 -8.12 6.34
CA PHE A 293 20.54 -7.15 7.25
C PHE A 293 21.44 -6.96 8.47
N ARG A 294 21.65 -5.71 8.90
CA ARG A 294 22.54 -5.40 10.02
C ARG A 294 21.93 -5.87 11.34
N GLN A 295 22.73 -6.50 12.16
CA GLN A 295 22.35 -7.02 13.47
C GLN A 295 21.95 -5.90 14.45
N ASP A 296 22.68 -4.78 14.46
CA ASP A 296 22.39 -3.62 15.31
C ASP A 296 21.02 -2.99 14.96
N LEU A 297 20.73 -2.83 13.68
CA LEU A 297 19.44 -2.35 13.21
C LEU A 297 18.31 -3.32 13.58
N PHE A 298 18.52 -4.63 13.42
CA PHE A 298 17.54 -5.65 13.79
C PHE A 298 17.13 -5.54 15.27
N TYR A 299 18.09 -5.46 16.18
CA TYR A 299 17.78 -5.32 17.60
C TYR A 299 17.04 -4.01 17.92
N ARG A 300 17.38 -2.93 17.22
CA ARG A 300 16.73 -1.64 17.44
C ARG A 300 15.29 -1.61 16.91
N LEU A 301 14.98 -2.38 15.86
CA LEU A 301 13.64 -2.53 15.31
C LEU A 301 12.79 -3.53 16.09
N SER A 302 13.38 -4.56 16.67
CA SER A 302 12.71 -5.67 17.35
C SER A 302 12.35 -5.39 18.81
N VAL A 303 12.26 -4.13 19.23
CA VAL A 303 11.92 -3.76 20.62
C VAL A 303 10.52 -4.21 20.97
N MET A 304 9.55 -4.03 20.05
CA MET A 304 8.16 -4.44 20.24
C MET A 304 7.68 -5.21 18.99
N PRO A 305 7.90 -6.53 18.94
CA PRO A 305 7.39 -7.35 17.86
C PRO A 305 5.87 -7.56 18.01
N PHE A 306 5.16 -7.43 16.91
CA PHE A 306 3.71 -7.66 16.82
C PHE A 306 3.40 -8.53 15.60
N ALA A 307 3.03 -9.77 15.85
CA ALA A 307 2.75 -10.75 14.82
C ALA A 307 1.25 -10.81 14.51
N LEU A 308 0.88 -10.71 13.24
CA LEU A 308 -0.49 -10.92 12.79
C LEU A 308 -0.63 -12.35 12.24
N PRO A 309 -1.58 -13.13 12.78
CA PRO A 309 -1.81 -14.50 12.32
C PRO A 309 -2.43 -14.50 10.91
N PRO A 310 -2.05 -15.46 10.05
CA PRO A 310 -2.67 -15.63 8.74
C PRO A 310 -4.16 -15.98 8.89
N LEU A 311 -4.93 -15.67 7.83
CA LEU A 311 -6.39 -15.80 7.88
C LEU A 311 -6.85 -17.26 8.10
N ARG A 312 -6.09 -18.24 7.62
CA ARG A 312 -6.37 -19.68 7.82
C ARG A 312 -6.27 -20.15 9.28
N GLU A 313 -5.52 -19.43 10.11
CA GLU A 313 -5.37 -19.73 11.55
C GLU A 313 -6.43 -19.06 12.42
N ARG A 314 -7.22 -18.13 11.85
CA ARG A 314 -8.34 -17.50 12.56
C ARG A 314 -9.54 -18.44 12.60
N THR A 315 -10.37 -18.30 13.62
CA THR A 315 -11.60 -19.12 13.73
C THR A 315 -12.60 -18.81 12.61
N PRO A 316 -13.53 -19.72 12.29
CA PRO A 316 -14.58 -19.42 11.32
C PRO A 316 -15.41 -18.18 11.69
N GLU A 317 -15.66 -17.96 12.98
CA GLU A 317 -16.40 -16.81 13.51
C GLU A 317 -15.64 -15.51 13.25
N ASP A 318 -14.32 -15.48 13.48
CA ASP A 318 -13.49 -14.31 13.20
C ASP A 318 -13.41 -14.04 11.69
N ARG A 319 -13.31 -15.08 10.86
CA ARG A 319 -13.35 -14.93 9.39
C ARG A 319 -14.70 -14.42 8.90
N HIS A 320 -15.79 -14.85 9.52
CA HIS A 320 -17.14 -14.36 9.22
C HIS A 320 -17.30 -12.88 9.61
N ALA A 321 -16.84 -12.49 10.79
CA ALA A 321 -16.85 -11.10 11.25
C ALA A 321 -16.07 -10.21 10.29
N LEU A 322 -14.88 -10.63 9.87
CA LEU A 322 -14.05 -9.92 8.90
C LEU A 322 -14.73 -9.80 7.53
N LEU A 323 -15.30 -10.89 6.99
CA LEU A 323 -16.05 -10.89 5.74
C LEU A 323 -17.20 -9.88 5.77
N THR A 324 -17.96 -9.87 6.87
CA THR A 324 -19.08 -8.94 7.08
C THR A 324 -18.61 -7.50 7.13
N ALA A 325 -17.51 -7.23 7.82
CA ALA A 325 -16.93 -5.89 7.93
C ALA A 325 -16.41 -5.37 6.57
N ILE A 326 -15.71 -6.22 5.79
CA ILE A 326 -15.24 -5.86 4.44
C ILE A 326 -16.44 -5.59 3.52
N HIS A 327 -17.47 -6.45 3.54
CA HIS A 327 -18.68 -6.23 2.75
C HIS A 327 -19.37 -4.91 3.10
N ALA A 328 -19.49 -4.60 4.39
CA ALA A 328 -20.07 -3.32 4.83
C ALA A 328 -19.23 -2.11 4.38
N ALA A 329 -17.90 -2.23 4.38
CA ALA A 329 -16.99 -1.18 3.93
C ALA A 329 -17.03 -0.96 2.40
N LEU A 330 -17.33 -1.99 1.62
CA LEU A 330 -17.45 -1.90 0.15
C LEU A 330 -18.79 -1.32 -0.32
N LYS A 331 -19.88 -1.44 0.48
CA LYS A 331 -21.21 -0.96 0.08
C LYS A 331 -21.27 0.50 -0.36
N PRO A 332 -20.64 1.47 0.30
CA PRO A 332 -20.66 2.87 -0.13
C PRO A 332 -20.02 3.09 -1.51
N THR A 333 -19.02 2.28 -1.84
CA THR A 333 -18.31 2.34 -3.14
C THR A 333 -19.14 1.75 -4.27
N TYR A 334 -20.02 0.78 -3.94
CA TYR A 334 -20.87 0.07 -4.89
C TYR A 334 -22.36 0.20 -4.50
N PRO A 335 -23.00 1.39 -4.65
CA PRO A 335 -24.37 1.62 -4.18
C PRO A 335 -25.41 0.72 -4.86
N ASP A 336 -25.17 0.34 -6.13
CA ASP A 336 -26.01 -0.60 -6.89
C ASP A 336 -25.63 -2.07 -6.67
N GLY A 337 -24.69 -2.32 -5.75
CA GLY A 337 -24.17 -3.65 -5.45
C GLY A 337 -25.09 -4.43 -4.49
N PRO A 338 -24.85 -5.76 -4.37
CA PRO A 338 -25.63 -6.64 -3.52
C PRO A 338 -25.51 -6.25 -2.05
N GLN A 339 -26.66 -6.28 -1.34
CA GLN A 339 -26.76 -5.90 0.05
C GLN A 339 -26.47 -7.06 1.02
N ALA A 340 -26.46 -8.29 0.53
CA ALA A 340 -26.25 -9.50 1.31
C ALA A 340 -25.32 -10.50 0.60
N ILE A 341 -24.83 -11.48 1.35
CA ILE A 341 -24.08 -12.64 0.86
C ILE A 341 -24.91 -13.87 1.21
N SER A 342 -25.15 -14.80 0.27
CA SER A 342 -25.92 -16.02 0.54
C SER A 342 -25.15 -16.93 1.50
N VAL A 343 -25.88 -17.77 2.23
CA VAL A 343 -25.31 -18.72 3.21
C VAL A 343 -24.28 -19.64 2.54
N GLU A 344 -24.58 -20.11 1.33
CA GLU A 344 -23.70 -20.97 0.55
C GLU A 344 -22.42 -20.22 0.12
N ALA A 345 -22.53 -18.95 -0.26
CA ALA A 345 -21.36 -18.15 -0.58
C ALA A 345 -20.51 -17.87 0.66
N VAL A 346 -21.12 -17.56 1.80
CA VAL A 346 -20.42 -17.40 3.08
C VAL A 346 -19.67 -18.70 3.43
N ASP A 347 -20.28 -19.87 3.30
CA ASP A 347 -19.62 -21.16 3.57
C ASP A 347 -18.35 -21.34 2.70
N ARG A 348 -18.39 -20.92 1.42
CA ARG A 348 -17.22 -20.93 0.55
C ARG A 348 -16.10 -20.01 1.06
N PHE A 349 -16.44 -18.79 1.48
CA PHE A 349 -15.47 -17.87 2.07
C PHE A 349 -14.85 -18.43 3.36
N LEU A 350 -15.64 -19.12 4.19
CA LEU A 350 -15.15 -19.68 5.46
C LEU A 350 -14.31 -20.95 5.30
N THR A 351 -14.51 -21.71 4.24
CA THR A 351 -13.78 -22.97 4.00
C THR A 351 -12.52 -22.80 3.17
N TYR A 352 -12.37 -21.70 2.45
CA TYR A 352 -11.19 -21.43 1.63
C TYR A 352 -9.95 -21.08 2.48
N GLY A 353 -8.77 -21.46 1.99
CA GLY A 353 -7.50 -21.33 2.73
C GLY A 353 -6.85 -19.96 2.75
N TRP A 354 -7.26 -19.05 1.86
CA TRP A 354 -6.80 -17.66 1.75
C TRP A 354 -5.27 -17.49 1.71
N PRO A 355 -4.56 -17.99 0.69
CA PRO A 355 -3.11 -17.81 0.57
C PRO A 355 -2.67 -16.33 0.51
N GLY A 356 -3.53 -15.45 -0.05
CA GLY A 356 -3.34 -14.00 -0.06
C GLY A 356 -3.98 -13.28 1.13
N ASN A 357 -4.49 -14.02 2.12
CA ASN A 357 -5.06 -13.52 3.35
C ASN A 357 -6.23 -12.52 3.14
N VAL A 358 -6.28 -11.45 3.94
CA VAL A 358 -7.35 -10.43 3.91
C VAL A 358 -7.39 -9.70 2.57
N LEU A 359 -6.24 -9.42 1.98
CA LEU A 359 -6.16 -8.73 0.68
C LEU A 359 -6.82 -9.54 -0.45
N GLU A 360 -6.63 -10.86 -0.44
CA GLU A 360 -7.30 -11.76 -1.39
C GLU A 360 -8.80 -11.80 -1.13
N MET A 361 -9.23 -11.94 0.12
CA MET A 361 -10.64 -11.93 0.51
C MET A 361 -11.33 -10.64 0.06
N GLU A 362 -10.71 -9.50 0.29
CA GLU A 362 -11.20 -8.19 -0.15
C GLU A 362 -11.35 -8.13 -1.67
N SER A 363 -10.33 -8.55 -2.42
CA SER A 363 -10.33 -8.55 -3.89
C SER A 363 -11.40 -9.48 -4.47
N VAL A 364 -11.58 -10.66 -3.88
CA VAL A 364 -12.61 -11.63 -4.29
C VAL A 364 -14.00 -11.08 -4.02
N LEU A 365 -14.21 -10.47 -2.85
CA LEU A 365 -15.49 -9.89 -2.48
C LEU A 365 -15.82 -8.68 -3.36
N GLU A 366 -14.87 -7.78 -3.59
CA GLU A 366 -15.03 -6.63 -4.48
C GLU A 366 -15.42 -7.07 -5.91
N ARG A 367 -14.70 -8.04 -6.47
CA ARG A 367 -15.03 -8.63 -7.76
C ARG A 367 -16.46 -9.21 -7.77
N SER A 368 -16.85 -9.89 -6.68
CA SER A 368 -18.19 -10.48 -6.57
C SER A 368 -19.28 -9.41 -6.47
N MET A 369 -19.03 -8.27 -5.82
CA MET A 369 -19.90 -7.11 -5.80
C MET A 369 -20.13 -6.53 -7.21
N ILE A 370 -19.07 -6.47 -8.02
CA ILE A 370 -19.14 -5.99 -9.41
C ILE A 370 -19.94 -6.96 -10.29
N VAL A 371 -19.67 -8.26 -10.19
CA VAL A 371 -20.33 -9.32 -10.99
C VAL A 371 -21.81 -9.46 -10.63
N ALA A 372 -22.15 -9.29 -9.35
CA ALA A 372 -23.52 -9.37 -8.85
C ALA A 372 -24.26 -8.01 -8.87
N ARG A 373 -23.77 -7.01 -9.63
CA ARG A 373 -24.42 -5.70 -9.73
C ARG A 373 -25.87 -5.84 -10.19
N GLY A 374 -26.79 -5.13 -9.51
CA GLY A 374 -28.23 -5.21 -9.74
C GLY A 374 -28.91 -6.43 -9.11
N GLN A 375 -28.17 -7.30 -8.44
CA GLN A 375 -28.71 -8.39 -7.63
C GLN A 375 -28.78 -7.98 -6.15
N VAL A 376 -29.70 -8.58 -5.40
CA VAL A 376 -29.83 -8.30 -3.95
C VAL A 376 -28.74 -9.02 -3.15
N THR A 377 -28.27 -10.18 -3.65
CA THR A 377 -27.42 -11.10 -2.90
C THR A 377 -26.26 -11.62 -3.75
N ILE A 378 -25.07 -11.71 -3.17
CA ILE A 378 -23.93 -12.44 -3.74
C ILE A 378 -24.20 -13.94 -3.57
N ASN A 379 -24.35 -14.66 -4.68
CA ASN A 379 -24.48 -16.11 -4.72
C ASN A 379 -23.17 -16.77 -5.16
N VAL A 380 -23.06 -18.10 -5.03
CA VAL A 380 -21.86 -18.88 -5.42
C VAL A 380 -21.49 -18.67 -6.90
N GLU A 381 -22.47 -18.45 -7.78
CA GLU A 381 -22.25 -18.17 -9.20
C GLU A 381 -21.51 -16.85 -9.48
N HIS A 382 -21.55 -15.90 -8.55
CA HIS A 382 -20.84 -14.61 -8.65
C HIS A 382 -19.39 -14.71 -8.16
N LEU A 383 -19.03 -15.79 -7.48
CA LEU A 383 -17.68 -16.02 -6.99
C LEU A 383 -16.74 -16.48 -8.14
N PRO A 384 -15.43 -16.26 -8.03
CA PRO A 384 -14.43 -16.81 -8.95
C PRO A 384 -14.52 -18.34 -9.05
N GLY A 385 -13.98 -18.91 -10.15
CA GLY A 385 -14.11 -20.33 -10.48
C GLY A 385 -13.61 -21.28 -9.38
N GLU A 386 -12.52 -20.91 -8.69
CA GLU A 386 -11.95 -21.66 -7.57
C GLU A 386 -12.91 -21.84 -6.37
N PHE A 387 -13.88 -20.93 -6.22
CA PHE A 387 -14.89 -21.00 -5.16
C PHE A 387 -16.16 -21.77 -5.57
N ARG A 388 -16.37 -21.97 -6.87
CA ARG A 388 -17.57 -22.68 -7.40
C ARG A 388 -17.45 -24.18 -7.24
N ALA A 389 -16.23 -24.74 -7.28
CA ALA A 389 -15.99 -26.14 -7.01
C ALA A 389 -16.32 -26.47 -5.54
N ARG A 390 -17.12 -27.51 -5.28
CA ARG A 390 -17.35 -27.99 -3.90
C ARG A 390 -16.01 -28.43 -3.32
N PRO A 391 -15.62 -27.97 -2.10
CA PRO A 391 -14.48 -28.55 -1.41
C PRO A 391 -14.84 -30.01 -1.09
N GLY A 392 -14.38 -30.94 -1.87
CA GLY A 392 -14.67 -32.37 -1.62
C GLY A 392 -14.43 -33.34 -2.77
N LEU A 393 -14.35 -32.91 -4.03
CA LEU A 393 -14.23 -33.83 -5.16
C LEU A 393 -13.26 -33.41 -6.29
N GLY A 394 -12.41 -32.40 -6.10
CA GLY A 394 -11.46 -32.06 -7.16
C GLY A 394 -10.53 -30.95 -6.76
N ASP A 395 -9.33 -31.29 -6.58
CA ASP A 395 -8.07 -30.56 -6.52
C ASP A 395 -7.38 -30.54 -5.15
N ARG A 396 -7.24 -31.67 -4.52
CA ARG A 396 -5.94 -31.92 -3.89
C ARG A 396 -4.95 -31.93 -5.04
N ARG A 397 -4.09 -30.91 -5.16
CA ARG A 397 -2.93 -30.96 -6.04
C ARG A 397 -2.37 -32.36 -5.91
N HIS A 398 -2.45 -33.14 -7.01
CA HIS A 398 -1.93 -34.49 -7.03
C HIS A 398 -0.44 -34.39 -6.73
N THR A 399 -0.08 -34.56 -5.47
CA THR A 399 1.31 -34.78 -5.10
C THR A 399 1.59 -36.19 -5.58
N PRO A 400 2.45 -36.36 -6.60
CA PRO A 400 2.80 -37.71 -7.05
C PRO A 400 3.36 -38.48 -5.84
N MET A 401 2.61 -39.43 -5.34
CA MET A 401 2.99 -40.24 -4.21
C MET A 401 2.86 -41.70 -4.65
N SER A 402 3.87 -42.49 -4.37
CA SER A 402 3.80 -43.93 -4.65
C SER A 402 2.74 -44.58 -3.78
N LEU A 403 2.22 -45.76 -4.22
CA LEU A 403 1.30 -46.52 -3.36
C LEU A 403 1.94 -46.92 -2.04
N ASP A 404 3.25 -47.18 -2.05
CA ASP A 404 4.02 -47.51 -0.83
C ASP A 404 4.08 -46.31 0.12
N ASP A 405 4.30 -45.09 -0.36
CA ASP A 405 4.32 -43.88 0.46
C ASP A 405 2.93 -43.60 1.06
N LEU A 406 1.87 -43.78 0.27
CA LEU A 406 0.49 -43.63 0.74
C LEU A 406 0.15 -44.65 1.82
N GLU A 407 0.52 -45.90 1.61
CA GLU A 407 0.32 -46.98 2.58
C GLU A 407 1.11 -46.71 3.86
N HIS A 408 2.37 -46.31 3.74
CA HIS A 408 3.21 -45.91 4.88
C HIS A 408 2.54 -44.82 5.73
N GLN A 409 2.15 -43.72 5.11
CA GLN A 409 1.51 -42.59 5.79
C GLN A 409 0.18 -43.01 6.44
N HIS A 410 -0.61 -43.83 5.77
CA HIS A 410 -1.88 -44.28 6.31
C HIS A 410 -1.70 -45.23 7.52
N ILE A 411 -0.73 -46.12 7.48
CA ILE A 411 -0.37 -47.00 8.59
C ILE A 411 0.13 -46.18 9.78
N GLU A 412 1.04 -45.24 9.56
CA GLU A 412 1.59 -44.38 10.60
C GLU A 412 0.51 -43.51 11.26
N ARG A 413 -0.39 -42.92 10.50
CA ARG A 413 -1.51 -42.13 10.99
C ARG A 413 -2.48 -42.94 11.82
N THR A 414 -2.81 -44.17 11.37
CA THR A 414 -3.73 -45.07 12.08
C THR A 414 -3.12 -45.61 13.38
N LEU A 415 -1.82 -45.93 13.39
CA LEU A 415 -1.10 -46.30 14.59
C LEU A 415 -1.10 -45.17 15.63
N ARG A 416 -0.78 -43.95 15.20
CA ARG A 416 -0.78 -42.75 16.04
C ARG A 416 -2.17 -42.46 16.61
N TYR A 417 -3.24 -42.62 15.82
CA TYR A 417 -4.62 -42.43 16.25
C TYR A 417 -5.01 -43.44 17.36
N HIS A 418 -4.53 -44.70 17.26
CA HIS A 418 -4.77 -45.73 18.27
C HIS A 418 -3.70 -45.81 19.39
N GLY A 419 -2.85 -44.78 19.54
CA GLY A 419 -1.82 -44.71 20.57
C GLY A 419 -0.86 -45.91 20.55
N GLY A 420 -0.45 -46.37 19.34
CA GLY A 420 0.44 -47.54 19.17
C GLY A 420 -0.24 -48.90 19.29
N ASN A 421 -1.55 -48.97 19.50
CA ASN A 421 -2.28 -50.27 19.66
C ASN A 421 -2.42 -50.98 18.30
N ARG A 422 -1.48 -51.89 18.05
CA ARG A 422 -1.35 -52.64 16.77
C ARG A 422 -2.57 -53.51 16.45
N THR A 423 -3.32 -53.99 17.46
CA THR A 423 -4.52 -54.83 17.24
C THR A 423 -5.70 -53.99 16.76
N ARG A 424 -5.91 -52.80 17.35
CA ARG A 424 -6.97 -51.86 16.91
C ARG A 424 -6.64 -51.28 15.56
N ALA A 425 -5.40 -50.87 15.34
CA ALA A 425 -4.92 -50.32 14.07
C ALA A 425 -5.05 -51.32 12.92
N ALA A 426 -4.67 -52.59 13.13
CA ALA A 426 -4.82 -53.66 12.12
C ALA A 426 -6.28 -53.88 11.73
N ARG A 427 -7.20 -53.83 12.72
CA ARG A 427 -8.64 -53.96 12.47
C ARG A 427 -9.18 -52.81 11.63
N GLU A 428 -8.79 -51.55 11.93
CA GLU A 428 -9.21 -50.40 11.17
C GLU A 428 -8.64 -50.40 9.74
N LEU A 429 -7.39 -50.84 9.58
CA LEU A 429 -6.72 -50.95 8.27
C LEU A 429 -7.23 -52.18 7.46
N GLY A 430 -8.08 -53.01 8.01
CA GLY A 430 -8.60 -54.20 7.29
C GLY A 430 -7.55 -55.30 7.03
N ILE A 431 -6.42 -55.30 7.77
CA ILE A 431 -5.32 -56.27 7.59
C ILE A 431 -5.09 -57.11 8.85
N SER A 432 -4.37 -58.24 8.72
CA SER A 432 -3.99 -59.01 9.86
C SER A 432 -2.96 -58.28 10.74
N ARG A 433 -2.97 -58.56 12.05
CA ARG A 433 -1.96 -58.03 12.98
C ARG A 433 -0.53 -58.40 12.55
N ALA A 434 -0.34 -59.60 12.01
CA ALA A 434 0.96 -60.06 11.51
C ALA A 434 1.42 -59.25 10.30
N THR A 435 0.52 -58.95 9.36
CA THR A 435 0.77 -58.11 8.20
C THR A 435 1.15 -56.68 8.62
N LEU A 436 0.44 -56.11 9.61
CA LEU A 436 0.76 -54.78 10.13
C LEU A 436 2.16 -54.75 10.77
N ILE A 437 2.51 -55.75 11.57
CA ILE A 437 3.86 -55.81 12.18
C ILE A 437 4.97 -55.90 11.11
N ASN A 438 4.76 -56.66 10.04
CA ASN A 438 5.71 -56.75 8.94
C ASN A 438 5.84 -55.40 8.20
N LYS A 439 4.73 -54.68 8.00
CA LYS A 439 4.74 -53.35 7.35
C LYS A 439 5.37 -52.27 8.24
N ILE A 440 5.16 -52.31 9.56
CA ILE A 440 5.85 -51.43 10.53
C ILE A 440 7.36 -51.63 10.42
N LYS A 441 7.84 -52.85 10.31
CA LYS A 441 9.28 -53.14 10.11
C LYS A 441 9.79 -52.71 8.75
N LEU A 442 9.02 -52.92 7.67
CA LEU A 442 9.37 -52.56 6.31
C LEU A 442 9.53 -51.02 6.16
N TYR A 443 8.61 -50.28 6.73
CA TYR A 443 8.60 -48.81 6.65
C TYR A 443 9.35 -48.11 7.78
N VAL A 444 10.00 -48.87 8.70
CA VAL A 444 10.78 -48.35 9.83
C VAL A 444 9.97 -47.35 10.69
N ILE A 445 8.66 -47.63 10.90
CA ILE A 445 7.79 -46.79 11.72
C ILE A 445 8.20 -46.99 13.17
N THR A 446 8.70 -45.93 13.80
CA THR A 446 8.99 -45.89 15.26
C THR A 446 7.74 -45.48 16.03
N ASP A 447 7.46 -46.24 17.11
CA ASP A 447 6.31 -46.02 18.00
C ASP A 447 6.34 -44.65 18.68
#